data_3dfd0ec632e4ff7e02dcb62f3941f1a2
#
_entry.id   3dfd0ec632e4ff7e02dcb62f3941f1a2
#
_cell.length_a   1.000
_cell.length_b   1.000
_cell.length_c   1.000
_cell.angle_alpha   90.00
_cell.angle_beta   90.00
_cell.angle_gamma   90.00
#
_symmetry.space_group_name_H-M   'P 1'
#
loop_
_entity.id
_entity.type
_entity.pdbx_description
1 polymer ?
#
loop_
_entity_poly.entity_id
_entity_poly.type
_entity_poly.pdbx_seq_one_letter_code
_entity_poly.pdbx_strand_id
1 'polypeptide(L)'
;MKRFLENKVCLITGGGRGIGRAIAERFAGDGAIVYAGDIQWDEPDHWTCAVAEKYQTKVIPVLLDVTDREMVKKTLMGIHKQEGRIDCVVNNAAIISNQKLGMVLRENLEQMYRVNVFAVIEMIQTVSRLMARSGGGSIINMASVTGVIGSPGQVAYSSTKGAVITMTKSAAKELAPLHIRVNAVAPGIVKTERFEELYETDSDKIDVRIQKIGLGRLGTPEDVANACAFLASDRADYISGQILGVDGCAVI
;
A
#
# COMPACT_ATOMS: atom_id res chain seq x y z
N MET A 1 -20.33 4.41 -15.69
CA MET A 1 -20.23 3.86 -14.33
C MET A 1 -19.96 4.99 -13.35
N LYS A 2 -20.53 4.99 -12.13
CA LYS A 2 -20.23 6.03 -11.14
C LYS A 2 -18.79 5.85 -10.65
N ARG A 3 -17.95 6.88 -10.78
CA ARG A 3 -16.56 6.89 -10.31
C ARG A 3 -16.55 6.95 -8.79
N PHE A 4 -15.76 6.12 -8.13
CA PHE A 4 -15.79 5.96 -6.66
C PHE A 4 -14.94 7.00 -5.94
N LEU A 5 -13.96 7.57 -6.62
CA LEU A 5 -12.97 8.48 -6.07
C LEU A 5 -12.94 9.82 -6.81
N GLU A 6 -14.07 10.23 -7.40
CA GLU A 6 -14.18 11.46 -8.16
C GLU A 6 -13.64 12.66 -7.39
N ASN A 7 -12.63 13.34 -7.97
CA ASN A 7 -11.93 14.49 -7.38
C ASN A 7 -11.24 14.26 -6.02
N LYS A 8 -11.11 13.02 -5.53
CA LYS A 8 -10.32 12.73 -4.33
C LYS A 8 -8.83 12.84 -4.64
N VAL A 9 -8.09 13.44 -3.73
CA VAL A 9 -6.63 13.58 -3.80
C VAL A 9 -5.98 12.42 -3.05
N CYS A 10 -5.23 11.58 -3.75
CA CYS A 10 -4.70 10.34 -3.24
C CYS A 10 -3.17 10.26 -3.41
N LEU A 11 -2.45 9.87 -2.37
CA LEU A 11 -1.02 9.54 -2.43
C LEU A 11 -0.85 8.03 -2.28
N ILE A 12 -0.11 7.41 -3.19
CA ILE A 12 0.28 5.99 -3.12
C ILE A 12 1.80 5.92 -3.02
N THR A 13 2.33 5.32 -1.96
CA THR A 13 3.77 5.09 -1.81
C THR A 13 4.18 3.77 -2.45
N GLY A 14 5.38 3.70 -3.05
CA GLY A 14 5.79 2.56 -3.89
C GLY A 14 4.89 2.44 -5.12
N GLY A 15 4.53 3.58 -5.72
CA GLY A 15 3.53 3.70 -6.78
C GLY A 15 4.07 3.44 -8.19
N GLY A 16 5.38 3.26 -8.35
CA GLY A 16 6.02 3.17 -9.68
C GLY A 16 5.78 1.83 -10.38
N ARG A 17 5.58 0.73 -9.66
CA ARG A 17 5.42 -0.62 -10.21
C ARG A 17 4.51 -1.52 -9.37
N GLY A 18 4.24 -2.71 -9.87
CA GLY A 18 3.53 -3.79 -9.16
C GLY A 18 2.18 -3.36 -8.59
N ILE A 19 1.92 -3.71 -7.33
CA ILE A 19 0.67 -3.41 -6.64
C ILE A 19 0.44 -1.89 -6.54
N GLY A 20 1.47 -1.11 -6.22
CA GLY A 20 1.33 0.35 -6.08
C GLY A 20 0.91 1.03 -7.37
N ARG A 21 1.50 0.63 -8.51
CA ARG A 21 1.09 1.10 -9.84
C ARG A 21 -0.36 0.72 -10.15
N ALA A 22 -0.75 -0.53 -9.92
CA ALA A 22 -2.13 -0.97 -10.15
C ALA A 22 -3.14 -0.19 -9.29
N ILE A 23 -2.78 0.15 -8.03
CA ILE A 23 -3.60 1.01 -7.18
C ILE A 23 -3.72 2.42 -7.79
N ALA A 24 -2.62 2.99 -8.26
CA ALA A 24 -2.61 4.32 -8.87
C ALA A 24 -3.46 4.36 -10.15
N GLU A 25 -3.32 3.36 -11.03
CA GLU A 25 -4.13 3.22 -12.24
C GLU A 25 -5.62 3.03 -11.93
N ARG A 26 -5.95 2.21 -10.92
CA ARG A 26 -7.32 1.99 -10.49
C ARG A 26 -7.95 3.26 -9.91
N PHE A 27 -7.23 3.97 -9.05
CA PHE A 27 -7.72 5.21 -8.45
C PHE A 27 -7.95 6.29 -9.51
N ALA A 28 -7.04 6.41 -10.48
CA ALA A 28 -7.22 7.30 -11.63
C ALA A 28 -8.46 6.93 -12.45
N GLY A 29 -8.68 5.63 -12.70
CA GLY A 29 -9.89 5.12 -13.37
C GLY A 29 -11.19 5.45 -12.61
N ASP A 30 -11.11 5.53 -11.29
CA ASP A 30 -12.22 5.95 -10.42
C ASP A 30 -12.31 7.49 -10.24
N GLY A 31 -11.50 8.28 -10.96
CA GLY A 31 -11.59 9.75 -11.03
C GLY A 31 -10.75 10.49 -9.99
N ALA A 32 -9.84 9.83 -9.28
CA ALA A 32 -8.96 10.48 -8.34
C ALA A 32 -7.86 11.30 -9.02
N ILE A 33 -7.39 12.33 -8.35
CA ILE A 33 -6.10 12.97 -8.57
C ILE A 33 -5.06 12.14 -7.81
N VAL A 34 -4.14 11.52 -8.53
CA VAL A 34 -3.20 10.54 -7.97
C VAL A 34 -1.79 11.08 -7.95
N TYR A 35 -1.16 11.04 -6.79
CA TYR A 35 0.26 11.23 -6.60
C TYR A 35 0.90 9.85 -6.39
N ALA A 36 1.69 9.39 -7.35
CA ALA A 36 2.39 8.13 -7.27
C ALA A 36 3.82 8.38 -6.77
N GLY A 37 4.09 8.05 -5.50
CA GLY A 37 5.40 8.26 -4.87
C GLY A 37 6.27 7.02 -4.98
N ASP A 38 7.51 7.15 -5.47
CA ASP A 38 8.50 6.08 -5.46
C ASP A 38 9.92 6.63 -5.28
N ILE A 39 10.85 5.77 -4.85
CA ILE A 39 12.26 6.15 -4.65
C ILE A 39 13.02 6.26 -5.98
N GLN A 40 12.49 5.69 -7.03
CA GLN A 40 13.10 5.67 -8.36
C GLN A 40 12.01 5.67 -9.43
N TRP A 41 12.32 6.38 -10.54
CA TRP A 41 11.49 6.42 -11.73
C TRP A 41 12.37 6.13 -12.94
N ASP A 42 12.22 4.97 -13.56
CA ASP A 42 13.09 4.53 -14.67
C ASP A 42 12.78 5.24 -15.99
N GLU A 43 11.57 5.68 -16.21
CA GLU A 43 11.10 6.62 -17.24
C GLU A 43 9.75 7.14 -16.77
N PRO A 44 9.74 8.21 -15.98
CA PRO A 44 8.61 8.54 -15.12
C PRO A 44 7.33 8.88 -15.87
N ASP A 45 7.43 9.30 -17.11
CA ASP A 45 6.30 9.98 -17.73
C ASP A 45 5.40 9.08 -18.58
N HIS A 46 5.90 7.90 -19.04
CA HIS A 46 5.14 7.13 -20.02
C HIS A 46 3.81 6.57 -19.48
N TRP A 47 3.83 5.81 -18.38
CA TRP A 47 2.58 5.20 -17.92
C TRP A 47 1.68 6.19 -17.18
N THR A 48 2.24 7.13 -16.43
CA THR A 48 1.45 8.14 -15.68
C THR A 48 0.74 9.09 -16.64
N CYS A 49 1.42 9.55 -17.69
CA CYS A 49 0.82 10.37 -18.75
C CYS A 49 -0.28 9.59 -19.50
N ALA A 50 0.01 8.35 -19.91
CA ALA A 50 -0.96 7.51 -20.62
C ALA A 50 -2.23 7.25 -19.78
N VAL A 51 -2.06 6.99 -18.47
CA VAL A 51 -3.19 6.77 -17.55
C VAL A 51 -3.96 8.08 -17.32
N ALA A 52 -3.27 9.20 -17.15
CA ALA A 52 -3.88 10.51 -16.97
C ALA A 52 -4.73 10.90 -18.20
N GLU A 53 -4.21 10.69 -19.41
CA GLU A 53 -4.94 10.91 -20.66
C GLU A 53 -6.13 9.97 -20.79
N LYS A 54 -5.93 8.66 -20.58
CA LYS A 54 -6.98 7.63 -20.69
C LYS A 54 -8.18 7.94 -19.81
N TYR A 55 -7.96 8.38 -18.58
CA TYR A 55 -9.02 8.59 -17.60
C TYR A 55 -9.41 10.06 -17.39
N GLN A 56 -8.75 10.98 -18.12
CA GLN A 56 -8.97 12.43 -18.03
C GLN A 56 -8.87 12.94 -16.58
N THR A 57 -7.78 12.56 -15.92
CA THR A 57 -7.45 12.96 -14.55
C THR A 57 -5.95 13.31 -14.44
N LYS A 58 -5.47 13.57 -13.23
CA LYS A 58 -4.05 13.81 -12.97
C LYS A 58 -3.42 12.57 -12.33
N VAL A 59 -2.32 12.09 -12.91
CA VAL A 59 -1.44 11.08 -12.29
C VAL A 59 -0.03 11.65 -12.27
N ILE A 60 0.44 12.00 -11.09
CA ILE A 60 1.66 12.79 -10.90
C ILE A 60 2.72 11.90 -10.26
N PRO A 61 3.83 11.60 -10.95
CA PRO A 61 4.95 10.89 -10.36
C PRO A 61 5.67 11.80 -9.37
N VAL A 62 6.04 11.25 -8.20
CA VAL A 62 6.74 11.98 -7.14
C VAL A 62 7.94 11.16 -6.66
N LEU A 63 9.13 11.75 -6.67
CA LEU A 63 10.28 11.14 -6.01
C LEU A 63 10.05 11.20 -4.50
N LEU A 64 9.97 10.03 -3.86
CA LEU A 64 9.64 9.92 -2.45
C LEU A 64 10.32 8.71 -1.80
N ASP A 65 11.34 8.96 -1.01
CA ASP A 65 11.83 8.00 -0.03
C ASP A 65 11.00 8.12 1.25
N VAL A 66 10.21 7.07 1.54
CA VAL A 66 9.35 7.04 2.73
C VAL A 66 10.15 7.01 4.05
N THR A 67 11.45 6.72 4.01
CA THR A 67 12.35 6.73 5.17
C THR A 67 12.99 8.10 5.44
N ASP A 68 12.86 9.03 4.49
CA ASP A 68 13.26 10.42 4.65
C ASP A 68 12.06 11.25 5.15
N ARG A 69 12.08 11.51 6.45
CA ARG A 69 11.01 12.23 7.14
C ARG A 69 10.77 13.65 6.60
N GLU A 70 11.83 14.36 6.24
CA GLU A 70 11.70 15.72 5.71
C GLU A 70 11.15 15.70 4.29
N MET A 71 11.55 14.72 3.47
CA MET A 71 10.99 14.51 2.14
C MET A 71 9.51 14.16 2.21
N VAL A 72 9.09 13.25 3.09
CA VAL A 72 7.68 12.90 3.33
C VAL A 72 6.88 14.15 3.71
N LYS A 73 7.35 14.92 4.69
CA LYS A 73 6.70 16.14 5.14
C LYS A 73 6.57 17.17 4.01
N LYS A 74 7.65 17.42 3.27
CA LYS A 74 7.68 18.36 2.15
C LYS A 74 6.68 17.94 1.06
N THR A 75 6.65 16.66 0.72
CA THR A 75 5.72 16.09 -0.28
C THR A 75 4.26 16.28 0.15
N LEU A 76 3.91 15.84 1.36
CA LEU A 76 2.54 15.98 1.85
C LEU A 76 2.08 17.43 1.96
N MET A 77 2.94 18.33 2.45
CA MET A 77 2.64 19.76 2.50
C MET A 77 2.50 20.37 1.11
N GLY A 78 3.33 19.93 0.15
CA GLY A 78 3.24 20.34 -1.25
C GLY A 78 1.91 19.95 -1.89
N ILE A 79 1.51 18.69 -1.74
CA ILE A 79 0.22 18.18 -2.22
C ILE A 79 -0.94 18.98 -1.57
N HIS A 80 -0.91 19.11 -0.25
CA HIS A 80 -1.96 19.85 0.47
C HIS A 80 -2.04 21.33 0.05
N LYS A 81 -0.89 21.97 -0.19
CA LYS A 81 -0.84 23.36 -0.68
C LYS A 81 -1.44 23.49 -2.09
N GLN A 82 -1.17 22.53 -2.96
CA GLN A 82 -1.58 22.54 -4.36
C GLN A 82 -3.06 22.20 -4.54
N GLU A 83 -3.55 21.17 -3.83
CA GLU A 83 -4.89 20.62 -4.02
C GLU A 83 -5.87 21.02 -2.88
N GLY A 84 -5.39 21.66 -1.81
CA GLY A 84 -6.18 22.07 -0.66
C GLY A 84 -6.54 20.94 0.31
N ARG A 85 -6.29 19.67 -0.06
CA ARG A 85 -6.68 18.47 0.70
C ARG A 85 -5.83 17.27 0.36
N ILE A 86 -5.90 16.27 1.21
CA ILE A 86 -5.46 14.89 0.94
C ILE A 86 -6.55 13.98 1.48
N ASP A 87 -7.20 13.22 0.60
CA ASP A 87 -8.34 12.38 0.96
C ASP A 87 -7.94 10.95 1.28
N CYS A 88 -6.90 10.45 0.61
CA CYS A 88 -6.43 9.10 0.82
C CYS A 88 -4.90 9.00 0.77
N VAL A 89 -4.34 8.20 1.68
CA VAL A 89 -2.94 7.74 1.57
C VAL A 89 -2.92 6.22 1.62
N VAL A 90 -2.22 5.63 0.65
CA VAL A 90 -1.93 4.19 0.64
C VAL A 90 -0.45 3.98 0.96
N ASN A 91 -0.17 3.46 2.16
CA ASN A 91 1.16 3.06 2.60
C ASN A 91 1.50 1.69 2.00
N ASN A 92 1.91 1.69 0.71
CA ASN A 92 2.21 0.48 -0.03
C ASN A 92 3.72 0.19 -0.12
N ALA A 93 4.57 1.21 -0.09
CA ALA A 93 6.03 1.02 -0.12
C ALA A 93 6.49 0.01 0.95
N ALA A 94 7.20 -1.01 0.54
CA ALA A 94 7.71 -2.05 1.42
C ALA A 94 8.90 -2.79 0.81
N ILE A 95 9.74 -3.34 1.65
CA ILE A 95 10.80 -4.28 1.26
C ILE A 95 10.57 -5.63 1.93
N ILE A 96 11.03 -6.67 1.27
CA ILE A 96 10.97 -8.04 1.76
C ILE A 96 12.34 -8.72 1.61
N SER A 97 12.76 -9.41 2.65
CA SER A 97 13.91 -10.30 2.62
C SER A 97 13.50 -11.64 3.24
N ASN A 98 13.66 -12.71 2.48
CA ASN A 98 13.33 -14.07 2.90
C ASN A 98 14.58 -14.72 3.48
N GLN A 99 14.60 -14.94 4.79
CA GLN A 99 15.73 -15.58 5.49
C GLN A 99 15.20 -16.54 6.55
N LYS A 100 15.79 -17.74 6.60
CA LYS A 100 15.47 -18.71 7.66
C LYS A 100 15.89 -18.16 9.03
N LEU A 101 15.15 -18.53 10.06
CA LEU A 101 15.53 -18.22 11.43
C LEU A 101 16.94 -18.76 11.72
N GLY A 102 17.78 -17.95 12.33
CA GLY A 102 19.22 -18.22 12.52
C GLY A 102 20.11 -17.68 11.40
N MET A 103 19.54 -17.27 10.25
CA MET A 103 20.25 -16.63 9.13
C MET A 103 19.81 -15.19 8.90
N VAL A 104 18.93 -14.67 9.75
CA VAL A 104 18.41 -13.29 9.62
C VAL A 104 19.54 -12.32 9.97
N LEU A 105 19.99 -11.55 8.99
CA LEU A 105 20.98 -10.51 9.17
C LEU A 105 20.35 -9.30 9.87
N ARG A 106 21.07 -8.74 10.83
CA ARG A 106 20.63 -7.58 11.61
C ARG A 106 20.29 -6.37 10.72
N GLU A 107 21.13 -6.13 9.73
CA GLU A 107 20.98 -5.03 8.77
C GLU A 107 19.69 -5.16 7.97
N ASN A 108 19.36 -6.37 7.49
CA ASN A 108 18.13 -6.62 6.75
C ASN A 108 16.88 -6.44 7.63
N LEU A 109 16.97 -6.90 8.89
CA LEU A 109 15.90 -6.69 9.85
C LEU A 109 15.64 -5.20 10.12
N GLU A 110 16.70 -4.44 10.41
CA GLU A 110 16.60 -3.01 10.67
C GLU A 110 16.07 -2.24 9.45
N GLN A 111 16.55 -2.58 8.25
CA GLN A 111 16.07 -1.96 7.03
C GLN A 111 14.58 -2.24 6.79
N MET A 112 14.14 -3.50 6.99
CA MET A 112 12.71 -3.83 6.89
C MET A 112 11.86 -3.07 7.91
N TYR A 113 12.30 -2.94 9.16
CA TYR A 113 11.58 -2.15 10.15
C TYR A 113 11.55 -0.67 9.80
N ARG A 114 12.65 -0.12 9.29
CA ARG A 114 12.71 1.28 8.85
C ARG A 114 11.67 1.58 7.79
N VAL A 115 11.61 0.76 6.74
CA VAL A 115 10.68 0.98 5.61
C VAL A 115 9.24 0.55 5.96
N ASN A 116 9.08 -0.69 6.46
CA ASN A 116 7.75 -1.28 6.57
C ASN A 116 6.99 -0.85 7.84
N VAL A 117 7.67 -0.30 8.84
CA VAL A 117 7.06 0.02 10.15
C VAL A 117 7.22 1.48 10.49
N PHE A 118 8.46 1.97 10.63
CA PHE A 118 8.71 3.35 11.11
C PHE A 118 8.18 4.37 10.11
N ALA A 119 8.48 4.18 8.82
CA ALA A 119 7.99 5.07 7.77
C ALA A 119 6.45 5.12 7.72
N VAL A 120 5.77 3.98 7.95
CA VAL A 120 4.29 3.93 7.99
C VAL A 120 3.74 4.74 9.16
N ILE A 121 4.33 4.62 10.36
CA ILE A 121 3.93 5.41 11.52
C ILE A 121 4.13 6.91 11.25
N GLU A 122 5.28 7.28 10.72
CA GLU A 122 5.61 8.68 10.43
C GLU A 122 4.70 9.28 9.34
N MET A 123 4.35 8.49 8.33
CA MET A 123 3.36 8.87 7.32
C MET A 123 1.99 9.13 7.94
N ILE A 124 1.50 8.20 8.78
CA ILE A 124 0.21 8.34 9.48
C ILE A 124 0.22 9.60 10.34
N GLN A 125 1.27 9.82 11.16
CA GLN A 125 1.41 11.01 12.01
C GLN A 125 1.40 12.32 11.23
N THR A 126 2.02 12.33 10.05
CA THR A 126 2.15 13.56 9.27
C THR A 126 0.86 13.85 8.51
N VAL A 127 0.28 12.84 7.82
CA VAL A 127 -0.90 13.05 6.98
C VAL A 127 -2.16 13.27 7.82
N SER A 128 -2.30 12.62 8.97
CA SER A 128 -3.50 12.78 9.83
C SER A 128 -3.73 14.23 10.25
N ARG A 129 -2.67 14.99 10.49
CA ARG A 129 -2.75 16.43 10.82
C ARG A 129 -3.29 17.26 9.65
N LEU A 130 -2.95 16.88 8.42
CA LEU A 130 -3.45 17.57 7.21
C LEU A 130 -4.90 17.14 6.91
N MET A 131 -5.20 15.84 6.99
CA MET A 131 -6.55 15.30 6.80
C MET A 131 -7.54 15.88 7.80
N ALA A 132 -7.16 16.01 9.08
CA ALA A 132 -8.04 16.59 10.11
C ALA A 132 -8.45 18.05 9.78
N ARG A 133 -7.58 18.82 9.15
CA ARG A 133 -7.88 20.20 8.71
C ARG A 133 -8.81 20.26 7.52
N SER A 134 -8.86 19.18 6.73
CA SER A 134 -9.68 19.05 5.52
C SER A 134 -10.99 18.27 5.74
N GLY A 135 -11.30 17.94 7.00
CA GLY A 135 -12.55 17.27 7.38
C GLY A 135 -12.49 15.74 7.42
N GLY A 136 -11.31 15.15 7.39
CA GLY A 136 -11.12 13.71 7.49
C GLY A 136 -10.41 13.07 6.29
N GLY A 137 -10.44 11.74 6.22
CA GLY A 137 -9.79 10.99 5.13
C GLY A 137 -9.74 9.48 5.35
N SER A 138 -9.03 8.80 4.46
CA SER A 138 -8.81 7.35 4.51
C SER A 138 -7.31 7.02 4.44
N ILE A 139 -6.82 6.24 5.38
CA ILE A 139 -5.47 5.71 5.38
C ILE A 139 -5.54 4.21 5.17
N ILE A 140 -4.82 3.70 4.18
CA ILE A 140 -4.79 2.27 3.85
C ILE A 140 -3.35 1.80 3.98
N ASN A 141 -3.12 0.83 4.87
CA ASN A 141 -1.81 0.25 5.09
C ASN A 141 -1.69 -1.11 4.39
N MET A 142 -0.58 -1.37 3.69
CA MET A 142 -0.32 -2.69 3.13
C MET A 142 0.29 -3.60 4.20
N ALA A 143 -0.55 -4.50 4.74
CA ALA A 143 -0.14 -5.64 5.55
C ALA A 143 0.33 -6.80 4.64
N SER A 144 0.10 -8.02 5.05
CA SER A 144 0.30 -9.25 4.29
C SER A 144 -0.42 -10.39 5.00
N VAL A 145 -0.85 -11.39 4.27
CA VAL A 145 -1.34 -12.65 4.85
C VAL A 145 -0.30 -13.26 5.80
N THR A 146 1.00 -13.12 5.50
CA THR A 146 2.07 -13.62 6.38
C THR A 146 2.18 -12.87 7.70
N GLY A 147 1.70 -11.63 7.77
CA GLY A 147 1.57 -10.88 9.02
C GLY A 147 0.38 -11.36 9.88
N VAL A 148 -0.59 -12.07 9.27
CA VAL A 148 -1.76 -12.64 9.95
C VAL A 148 -1.47 -14.05 10.48
N ILE A 149 -0.92 -14.92 9.62
CA ILE A 149 -0.78 -16.35 9.91
C ILE A 149 0.68 -16.82 10.02
N GLY A 150 1.65 -15.94 9.72
CA GLY A 150 3.07 -16.31 9.64
C GLY A 150 3.42 -17.06 8.35
N SER A 151 4.72 -17.22 8.08
CA SER A 151 5.23 -18.08 7.01
C SER A 151 6.67 -18.49 7.31
N PRO A 152 7.06 -19.77 7.09
CA PRO A 152 8.42 -20.21 7.23
C PRO A 152 9.38 -19.40 6.35
N GLY A 153 10.55 -19.03 6.88
CA GLY A 153 11.55 -18.23 6.17
C GLY A 153 11.24 -16.74 6.08
N GLN A 154 10.16 -16.27 6.72
CA GLN A 154 9.72 -14.88 6.69
C GLN A 154 9.53 -14.24 8.07
N VAL A 155 10.20 -14.75 9.10
CA VAL A 155 10.04 -14.26 10.49
C VAL A 155 10.19 -12.72 10.56
N ALA A 156 11.25 -12.18 9.96
CA ALA A 156 11.50 -10.74 9.95
C ALA A 156 10.42 -9.97 9.18
N TYR A 157 10.07 -10.40 7.97
CA TYR A 157 9.03 -9.75 7.18
C TYR A 157 7.66 -9.86 7.83
N SER A 158 7.27 -11.06 8.28
CA SER A 158 5.98 -11.29 8.95
C SER A 158 5.84 -10.45 10.21
N SER A 159 6.93 -10.27 10.98
CA SER A 159 6.90 -9.41 12.18
C SER A 159 6.63 -7.94 11.83
N THR A 160 7.22 -7.41 10.73
CA THR A 160 6.92 -6.06 10.28
C THR A 160 5.46 -5.91 9.84
N LYS A 161 4.90 -6.91 9.15
CA LYS A 161 3.52 -6.88 8.70
C LYS A 161 2.52 -7.11 9.84
N GLY A 162 2.89 -7.88 10.86
CA GLY A 162 2.17 -7.96 12.14
C GLY A 162 2.12 -6.62 12.88
N ALA A 163 3.25 -5.88 12.89
CA ALA A 163 3.28 -4.51 13.43
C ALA A 163 2.33 -3.57 12.67
N VAL A 164 2.28 -3.65 11.33
CA VAL A 164 1.33 -2.87 10.51
C VAL A 164 -0.13 -3.19 10.88
N ILE A 165 -0.46 -4.46 11.12
CA ILE A 165 -1.81 -4.88 11.54
C ILE A 165 -2.20 -4.22 12.87
N THR A 166 -1.31 -4.27 13.84
CA THR A 166 -1.62 -3.74 15.19
C THR A 166 -1.66 -2.21 15.18
N MET A 167 -0.72 -1.53 14.50
CA MET A 167 -0.74 -0.07 14.38
C MET A 167 -1.99 0.44 13.66
N THR A 168 -2.48 -0.28 12.64
CA THR A 168 -3.72 0.04 11.93
C THR A 168 -4.90 0.11 12.90
N LYS A 169 -5.05 -0.91 13.74
CA LYS A 169 -6.15 -0.98 14.74
C LYS A 169 -6.05 0.13 15.79
N SER A 170 -4.83 0.47 16.23
CA SER A 170 -4.60 1.53 17.21
C SER A 170 -4.86 2.91 16.60
N ALA A 171 -4.28 3.19 15.42
CA ALA A 171 -4.47 4.45 14.71
C ALA A 171 -5.94 4.69 14.33
N ALA A 172 -6.67 3.64 13.95
CA ALA A 172 -8.09 3.74 13.65
C ALA A 172 -8.91 4.28 14.82
N LYS A 173 -8.63 3.81 16.05
CA LYS A 173 -9.33 4.26 17.27
C LYS A 173 -8.95 5.70 17.62
N GLU A 174 -7.67 6.03 17.51
CA GLU A 174 -7.14 7.34 17.86
C GLU A 174 -7.61 8.44 16.89
N LEU A 175 -7.70 8.10 15.60
CA LEU A 175 -8.02 9.06 14.54
C LEU A 175 -9.52 9.14 14.19
N ALA A 176 -10.34 8.23 14.70
CA ALA A 176 -11.79 8.23 14.45
C ALA A 176 -12.48 9.56 14.84
N PRO A 177 -12.16 10.22 15.97
CA PRO A 177 -12.76 11.53 16.30
C PRO A 177 -12.42 12.64 15.29
N LEU A 178 -11.41 12.45 14.46
CA LEU A 178 -11.00 13.36 13.38
C LEU A 178 -11.59 12.98 12.02
N HIS A 179 -12.56 12.06 12.00
CA HIS A 179 -13.16 11.52 10.77
C HIS A 179 -12.14 10.87 9.81
N ILE A 180 -11.05 10.33 10.35
CA ILE A 180 -10.03 9.63 9.58
C ILE A 180 -10.20 8.13 9.82
N ARG A 181 -10.47 7.40 8.76
CA ARG A 181 -10.53 5.93 8.77
C ARG A 181 -9.14 5.36 8.50
N VAL A 182 -8.76 4.33 9.23
CA VAL A 182 -7.50 3.62 9.02
C VAL A 182 -7.79 2.14 8.88
N ASN A 183 -7.46 1.56 7.73
CA ASN A 183 -7.64 0.14 7.45
C ASN A 183 -6.35 -0.45 6.87
N ALA A 184 -6.26 -1.77 6.82
CA ALA A 184 -5.20 -2.44 6.09
C ALA A 184 -5.75 -3.44 5.09
N VAL A 185 -5.03 -3.62 4.00
CA VAL A 185 -5.20 -4.74 3.07
C VAL A 185 -4.07 -5.73 3.34
N ALA A 186 -4.40 -7.02 3.39
CA ALA A 186 -3.46 -8.12 3.58
C ALA A 186 -3.44 -9.02 2.34
N PRO A 187 -2.60 -8.72 1.34
CA PRO A 187 -2.50 -9.55 0.15
C PRO A 187 -1.93 -10.93 0.45
N GLY A 188 -2.37 -11.93 -0.30
CA GLY A 188 -1.73 -13.23 -0.41
C GLY A 188 -0.57 -13.19 -1.39
N ILE A 189 -0.42 -14.26 -2.19
CA ILE A 189 0.57 -14.31 -3.27
C ILE A 189 0.00 -13.61 -4.49
N VAL A 190 0.64 -12.52 -4.89
CA VAL A 190 0.23 -11.66 -6.00
C VAL A 190 1.26 -11.75 -7.12
N LYS A 191 0.80 -11.98 -8.34
CA LYS A 191 1.64 -12.02 -9.54
C LYS A 191 2.08 -10.60 -9.90
N THR A 192 3.30 -10.25 -9.52
CA THR A 192 3.98 -8.99 -9.82
C THR A 192 5.27 -9.29 -10.56
N GLU A 193 5.92 -8.28 -11.15
CA GLU A 193 7.24 -8.42 -11.78
C GLU A 193 8.24 -9.07 -10.81
N ARG A 194 8.25 -8.62 -9.55
CA ARG A 194 9.09 -9.22 -8.50
C ARG A 194 8.75 -10.68 -8.19
N PHE A 195 7.49 -11.07 -8.31
CA PHE A 195 7.09 -12.47 -8.16
C PHE A 195 7.64 -13.30 -9.31
N GLU A 196 7.58 -12.80 -10.54
CA GLU A 196 8.10 -13.49 -11.72
C GLU A 196 9.61 -13.73 -11.62
N GLU A 197 10.38 -12.73 -11.18
CA GLU A 197 11.82 -12.88 -10.88
C GLU A 197 12.11 -13.99 -9.85
N LEU A 198 11.28 -14.07 -8.82
CA LEU A 198 11.42 -15.12 -7.78
C LEU A 198 10.96 -16.49 -8.29
N TYR A 199 9.93 -16.53 -9.13
CA TYR A 199 9.41 -17.77 -9.71
C TYR A 199 10.44 -18.45 -10.61
N GLU A 200 11.18 -17.69 -11.40
CA GLU A 200 12.27 -18.19 -12.24
C GLU A 200 13.37 -18.90 -11.43
N THR A 201 13.58 -18.51 -10.17
CA THR A 201 14.64 -19.05 -9.32
C THR A 201 14.21 -20.21 -8.40
N ASP A 202 12.92 -20.36 -8.09
CA ASP A 202 12.43 -21.34 -7.10
C ASP A 202 10.98 -21.80 -7.38
N SER A 203 10.71 -22.19 -8.63
CA SER A 203 9.36 -22.55 -9.12
C SER A 203 8.70 -23.65 -8.30
N ASP A 204 9.43 -24.73 -7.98
CA ASP A 204 8.85 -25.90 -7.28
C ASP A 204 8.25 -25.54 -5.92
N LYS A 205 8.94 -24.68 -5.15
CA LYS A 205 8.42 -24.24 -3.84
C LYS A 205 7.25 -23.28 -3.98
N ILE A 206 7.24 -22.49 -5.04
CA ILE A 206 6.16 -21.55 -5.31
C ILE A 206 4.91 -22.30 -5.77
N ASP A 207 5.04 -23.32 -6.61
CA ASP A 207 3.93 -24.15 -7.06
C ASP A 207 3.21 -24.85 -5.90
N VAL A 208 3.96 -25.37 -4.93
CA VAL A 208 3.39 -25.92 -3.69
C VAL A 208 2.56 -24.89 -2.92
N ARG A 209 2.97 -23.61 -2.93
CA ARG A 209 2.21 -22.54 -2.28
C ARG A 209 0.97 -22.16 -3.08
N ILE A 210 1.05 -22.13 -4.41
CA ILE A 210 -0.10 -21.83 -5.29
C ILE A 210 -1.20 -22.86 -5.09
N GLN A 211 -0.86 -24.15 -4.96
CA GLN A 211 -1.82 -25.22 -4.69
C GLN A 211 -2.60 -25.05 -3.38
N LYS A 212 -2.07 -24.25 -2.46
CA LYS A 212 -2.73 -23.94 -1.18
C LYS A 212 -3.63 -22.70 -1.23
N ILE A 213 -3.80 -22.09 -2.39
CA ILE A 213 -4.74 -20.97 -2.57
C ILE A 213 -6.12 -21.55 -2.86
N GLY A 214 -7.07 -21.31 -1.96
CA GLY A 214 -8.43 -21.87 -2.06
C GLY A 214 -9.17 -21.51 -3.35
N LEU A 215 -8.96 -20.30 -3.91
CA LEU A 215 -9.52 -19.89 -5.20
C LEU A 215 -8.76 -20.43 -6.41
N GLY A 216 -7.69 -21.22 -6.23
CA GLY A 216 -6.97 -21.94 -7.29
C GLY A 216 -6.19 -21.04 -8.25
N ARG A 217 -5.95 -19.77 -7.92
CA ARG A 217 -5.15 -18.84 -8.72
C ARG A 217 -4.34 -17.89 -7.86
N LEU A 218 -3.28 -17.37 -8.42
CA LEU A 218 -2.60 -16.21 -7.87
C LEU A 218 -3.52 -14.97 -7.86
N GLY A 219 -3.34 -14.11 -6.87
CA GLY A 219 -3.88 -12.76 -6.94
C GLY A 219 -3.21 -11.95 -8.04
N THR A 220 -3.91 -10.96 -8.55
CA THR A 220 -3.34 -9.95 -9.44
C THR A 220 -3.18 -8.62 -8.69
N PRO A 221 -2.31 -7.70 -9.16
CA PRO A 221 -2.24 -6.36 -8.61
C PRO A 221 -3.61 -5.65 -8.60
N GLU A 222 -4.47 -5.92 -9.59
CA GLU A 222 -5.82 -5.37 -9.71
C GLU A 222 -6.76 -5.89 -8.63
N ASP A 223 -6.63 -7.16 -8.19
CA ASP A 223 -7.42 -7.69 -7.07
C ASP A 223 -7.18 -6.85 -5.80
N VAL A 224 -5.92 -6.51 -5.54
CA VAL A 224 -5.51 -5.66 -4.40
C VAL A 224 -5.97 -4.22 -4.59
N ALA A 225 -5.79 -3.66 -5.79
CA ALA A 225 -6.19 -2.30 -6.14
C ALA A 225 -7.70 -2.08 -5.98
N ASN A 226 -8.52 -3.07 -6.33
CA ASN A 226 -9.97 -3.02 -6.15
C ASN A 226 -10.37 -2.92 -4.68
N ALA A 227 -9.71 -3.69 -3.81
CA ALA A 227 -9.93 -3.61 -2.36
C ALA A 227 -9.52 -2.23 -1.80
N CYS A 228 -8.37 -1.70 -2.24
CA CYS A 228 -7.93 -0.36 -1.86
C CYS A 228 -8.91 0.72 -2.34
N ALA A 229 -9.42 0.65 -3.57
CA ALA A 229 -10.38 1.60 -4.10
C ALA A 229 -11.69 1.60 -3.31
N PHE A 230 -12.18 0.42 -2.90
CA PHE A 230 -13.33 0.31 -2.01
C PHE A 230 -13.06 0.99 -0.66
N LEU A 231 -11.95 0.68 0.00
CA LEU A 231 -11.61 1.25 1.31
C LEU A 231 -11.32 2.75 1.25
N ALA A 232 -10.83 3.29 0.13
CA ALA A 232 -10.64 4.72 -0.09
C ALA A 232 -11.95 5.48 -0.31
N SER A 233 -12.97 4.80 -0.79
CA SER A 233 -14.24 5.42 -1.18
C SER A 233 -15.19 5.67 0.01
N ASP A 234 -16.22 6.50 -0.22
CA ASP A 234 -17.29 6.77 0.76
C ASP A 234 -18.19 5.54 1.00
N ARG A 235 -18.06 4.48 0.18
CA ARG A 235 -18.75 3.20 0.43
C ARG A 235 -18.23 2.46 1.65
N ALA A 236 -17.04 2.82 2.12
CA ALA A 236 -16.41 2.28 3.30
C ALA A 236 -16.42 3.29 4.48
N ASP A 237 -17.35 4.24 4.51
CA ASP A 237 -17.38 5.33 5.49
C ASP A 237 -17.55 4.86 6.94
N TYR A 238 -18.15 3.66 7.14
CA TYR A 238 -18.31 3.03 8.45
C TYR A 238 -17.31 1.90 8.72
N ILE A 239 -16.25 1.79 7.91
CA ILE A 239 -15.21 0.75 8.03
C ILE A 239 -13.90 1.40 8.47
N SER A 240 -13.47 1.09 9.71
CA SER A 240 -12.18 1.52 10.27
C SER A 240 -11.62 0.46 11.20
N GLY A 241 -10.29 0.31 11.23
CA GLY A 241 -9.59 -0.68 12.05
C GLY A 241 -9.62 -2.10 11.49
N GLN A 242 -10.07 -2.29 10.25
CA GLN A 242 -10.20 -3.61 9.64
C GLN A 242 -8.94 -4.00 8.87
N ILE A 243 -8.69 -5.31 8.85
CA ILE A 243 -7.63 -5.95 8.06
C ILE A 243 -8.32 -6.82 7.03
N LEU A 244 -8.37 -6.33 5.80
CA LEU A 244 -9.05 -7.01 4.69
C LEU A 244 -8.09 -7.96 3.98
N GLY A 245 -8.30 -9.27 4.12
CA GLY A 245 -7.58 -10.28 3.35
C GLY A 245 -7.93 -10.20 1.86
N VAL A 246 -6.91 -10.17 1.01
CA VAL A 246 -7.01 -10.30 -0.46
C VAL A 246 -6.04 -11.41 -0.86
N ASP A 247 -6.35 -12.62 -0.46
CA ASP A 247 -5.45 -13.77 -0.44
C ASP A 247 -5.99 -15.02 -1.11
N GLY A 248 -7.20 -14.97 -1.66
CA GLY A 248 -7.84 -16.12 -2.29
C GLY A 248 -8.09 -17.29 -1.33
N CYS A 249 -8.23 -17.02 -0.02
CA CYS A 249 -8.31 -18.05 1.02
C CYS A 249 -7.05 -18.93 1.05
N ALA A 250 -5.87 -18.30 0.99
CA ALA A 250 -4.60 -19.01 1.01
C ALA A 250 -4.28 -19.55 2.41
N VAL A 251 -3.89 -20.82 2.46
CA VAL A 251 -3.37 -21.50 3.64
C VAL A 251 -1.87 -21.71 3.43
N ILE A 252 -1.02 -20.75 3.82
CA ILE A 252 0.44 -20.74 3.63
C ILE A 252 1.19 -21.01 4.92
#